data_9bc5a1868c512c4cee1944dc7c9669ad
#
_entry.id   9bc5a1868c512c4cee1944dc7c9669ad
#
_cell.length_a   1.000
_cell.length_b   1.000
_cell.length_c   1.000
_cell.angle_alpha   90.00
_cell.angle_beta   90.00
_cell.angle_gamma   90.00
#
_symmetry.space_group_name_H-M   'P 1'
#
loop_
_entity.id
_entity.type
_entity.pdbx_description
1 polymer ?
#
loop_
_entity_poly.entity_id
_entity_poly.type
_entity_poly.pdbx_seq_one_letter_code
_entity_poly.pdbx_strand_id
1 'polypeptide(L)'
;MELIMKDVYVDRFVKFNISQGVARLDFARVEDIDAEKKEMQLSPSARLVMPLDSFSHFVDQLVKVKTEMQKRADEAAQSQADPVSGETH
;
A
#
# COMPACT_ATOMS: atom_id res chain seq x y z
N MET A 1 22.61 -19.89 -3.13
CA MET A 1 22.59 -18.50 -2.63
C MET A 1 21.37 -18.29 -1.77
N GLU A 2 21.59 -17.81 -0.57
CA GLU A 2 20.48 -17.48 0.31
C GLU A 2 20.02 -16.04 0.10
N LEU A 3 18.71 -15.85 0.06
CA LEU A 3 18.14 -14.52 0.01
C LEU A 3 17.68 -14.14 1.42
N ILE A 4 18.30 -13.12 1.97
CA ILE A 4 17.93 -12.61 3.28
C ILE A 4 17.13 -11.35 3.07
N MET A 5 15.91 -11.36 3.54
CA MET A 5 15.03 -10.21 3.44
C MET A 5 14.78 -9.62 4.80
N LYS A 6 14.75 -8.31 4.85
CA LYS A 6 14.35 -7.58 6.03
C LYS A 6 12.94 -7.09 5.86
N ASP A 7 12.15 -7.28 6.88
CA ASP A 7 10.82 -6.68 6.90
C ASP A 7 10.96 -5.24 7.38
N VAL A 8 10.39 -4.32 6.63
CA VAL A 8 10.37 -2.92 7.02
C VAL A 8 8.92 -2.49 7.10
N TYR A 9 8.51 -2.04 8.26
CA TYR A 9 7.14 -1.61 8.46
C TYR A 9 6.97 -0.17 8.01
N VAL A 10 5.96 0.07 7.17
CA VAL A 10 5.59 1.42 6.75
C VAL A 10 4.07 1.52 6.82
N ASP A 11 3.58 2.68 7.23
CA ASP A 11 2.14 2.93 7.30
C ASP A 11 1.64 3.62 6.05
N ARG A 12 2.44 4.53 5.51
CA ARG A 12 1.99 5.38 4.43
C ARG A 12 3.06 5.64 3.40
N PHE A 13 2.61 5.74 2.18
CA PHE A 13 3.41 6.29 1.10
C PHE A 13 3.26 7.82 1.19
N VAL A 14 4.37 8.54 1.23
CA VAL A 14 4.36 9.98 1.45
C VAL A 14 4.58 10.76 0.18
N LYS A 15 5.63 10.43 -0.55
CA LYS A 15 5.94 11.15 -1.78
C LYS A 15 6.85 10.32 -2.67
N PHE A 16 6.89 10.70 -3.94
CA PHE A 16 7.85 10.10 -4.85
C PHE A 16 8.55 11.18 -5.64
N ASN A 17 9.71 10.84 -6.17
CA ASN A 17 10.48 11.72 -7.00
C ASN A 17 11.12 10.91 -8.11
N ILE A 18 11.05 11.42 -9.33
CA ILE A 18 11.69 10.79 -10.47
C ILE A 18 12.70 11.79 -11.02
N SER A 19 13.97 11.41 -10.99
CA SER A 19 15.01 12.23 -11.54
C SER A 19 16.18 11.37 -11.97
N GLN A 20 16.84 11.76 -13.05
CA GLN A 20 18.04 11.08 -13.55
C GLN A 20 17.81 9.58 -13.76
N GLY A 21 16.64 9.22 -14.28
CA GLY A 21 16.31 7.83 -14.59
C GLY A 21 16.06 6.94 -13.39
N VAL A 22 15.87 7.52 -12.22
CA VAL A 22 15.68 6.79 -10.98
C VAL A 22 14.41 7.27 -10.28
N ALA A 23 13.64 6.35 -9.76
CA ALA A 23 12.46 6.65 -8.96
C ALA A 23 12.76 6.43 -7.49
N ARG A 24 12.36 7.38 -6.67
CA ARG A 24 12.50 7.32 -5.22
C ARG A 24 11.12 7.43 -4.59
N LEU A 25 10.78 6.44 -3.77
CA LEU A 25 9.49 6.40 -3.09
C LEU A 25 9.73 6.45 -1.59
N ASP A 26 9.17 7.45 -0.95
CA ASP A 26 9.37 7.65 0.48
C ASP A 26 8.15 7.19 1.25
N PHE A 27 8.41 6.46 2.32
CA PHE A 27 7.38 5.90 3.18
C PHE A 27 7.62 6.35 4.62
N ALA A 28 6.55 6.41 5.39
CA ALA A 28 6.62 6.84 6.77
C ALA A 28 5.75 5.98 7.66
N ARG A 29 6.05 6.04 8.95
CA ARG A 29 5.22 5.42 9.99
C ARG A 29 4.43 6.51 10.68
N VAL A 30 3.25 6.15 11.16
CA VAL A 30 2.46 7.03 11.99
C VAL A 30 3.01 6.93 13.41
N GLU A 31 3.55 8.02 13.93
CA GLU A 31 4.10 8.05 15.28
C GLU A 31 3.03 8.38 16.30
N ASP A 32 2.16 9.32 15.96
CA ASP A 32 1.17 9.81 16.90
C ASP A 32 -0.03 10.36 16.14
N ILE A 33 -1.19 10.25 16.74
CA ILE A 33 -2.42 10.78 16.20
C ILE A 33 -3.05 11.66 17.26
N ASP A 34 -3.19 12.97 16.94
CA ASP A 34 -3.88 13.89 17.81
C ASP A 34 -5.31 14.01 17.35
N ALA A 35 -6.21 13.34 18.04
CA ALA A 35 -7.61 13.29 17.67
C ALA A 35 -8.30 14.65 17.75
N GLU A 36 -7.86 15.49 18.69
CA GLU A 36 -8.46 16.82 18.87
C GLU A 36 -8.11 17.75 17.72
N LYS A 37 -6.84 17.75 17.34
CA LYS A 37 -6.37 18.59 16.24
C LYS A 37 -6.51 17.94 14.89
N LYS A 38 -6.87 16.65 14.87
CA LYS A 38 -6.94 15.84 13.66
C LYS A 38 -5.62 15.87 12.91
N GLU A 39 -4.55 15.84 13.66
CA GLU A 39 -3.20 15.84 13.12
C GLU A 39 -2.56 14.48 13.31
N MET A 40 -1.70 14.14 12.38
CA MET A 40 -0.98 12.89 12.39
C MET A 40 0.50 13.20 12.24
N GLN A 41 1.28 12.71 13.17
CA GLN A 41 2.73 12.89 13.10
C GLN A 41 3.35 11.68 12.42
N LEU A 42 4.15 11.95 11.41
CA LEU A 42 4.80 10.93 10.62
C LEU A 42 6.30 10.95 10.85
N SER A 43 6.87 9.77 10.87
CA SER A 43 8.31 9.61 11.00
C SER A 43 8.81 8.86 9.76
N PRO A 44 9.90 9.32 9.13
CA PRO A 44 10.44 8.61 7.97
C PRO A 44 10.77 7.16 8.33
N SER A 45 10.39 6.25 7.46
CA SER A 45 10.59 4.84 7.72
C SER A 45 11.50 4.18 6.70
N ALA A 46 11.22 4.42 5.42
CA ALA A 46 11.99 3.76 4.37
C ALA A 46 11.92 4.56 3.08
N ARG A 47 12.95 4.40 2.27
CA ARG A 47 12.96 4.93 0.91
C ARG A 47 13.32 3.79 -0.02
N LEU A 48 12.49 3.58 -1.03
CA LEU A 48 12.81 2.64 -2.10
C LEU A 48 13.38 3.42 -3.25
N VAL A 49 14.46 2.92 -3.80
CA VAL A 49 15.14 3.55 -4.94
C VAL A 49 15.26 2.50 -6.03
N MET A 50 14.80 2.80 -7.21
CA MET A 50 14.84 1.84 -8.30
C MET A 50 14.96 2.54 -9.65
N PRO A 51 15.51 1.86 -10.65
CA PRO A 51 15.53 2.40 -12.00
C PRO A 51 14.11 2.66 -12.50
N LEU A 52 13.96 3.61 -13.39
CA LEU A 52 12.66 4.00 -13.90
C LEU A 52 11.93 2.84 -14.58
N ASP A 53 12.64 2.00 -15.33
CA ASP A 53 12.05 0.82 -15.96
C ASP A 53 11.44 -0.10 -14.93
N SER A 54 12.19 -0.36 -13.86
CA SER A 54 11.73 -1.22 -12.77
C SER A 54 10.55 -0.60 -12.05
N PHE A 55 10.57 0.70 -11.89
CA PHE A 55 9.45 1.42 -11.27
C PHE A 55 8.17 1.27 -12.10
N SER A 56 8.29 1.43 -13.41
CA SER A 56 7.14 1.28 -14.31
C SER A 56 6.54 -0.12 -14.18
N HIS A 57 7.39 -1.13 -14.19
CA HIS A 57 6.96 -2.51 -14.03
C HIS A 57 6.32 -2.74 -12.65
N PHE A 58 6.92 -2.15 -11.62
CA PHE A 58 6.41 -2.24 -10.26
C PHE A 58 4.99 -1.65 -10.16
N VAL A 59 4.77 -0.49 -10.77
CA VAL A 59 3.45 0.13 -10.79
C VAL A 59 2.44 -0.78 -11.47
N ASP A 60 2.80 -1.37 -12.61
CA ASP A 60 1.91 -2.30 -13.32
C ASP A 60 1.54 -3.49 -12.44
N GLN A 61 2.50 -4.01 -11.70
CA GLN A 61 2.25 -5.12 -10.80
C GLN A 61 1.32 -4.71 -9.65
N LEU A 62 1.51 -3.50 -9.12
CA LEU A 62 0.65 -2.99 -8.05
C LEU A 62 -0.79 -2.79 -8.52
N VAL A 63 -0.98 -2.36 -9.75
CA VAL A 63 -2.32 -2.21 -10.31
C VAL A 63 -3.01 -3.57 -10.38
N LYS A 64 -2.28 -4.60 -10.78
CA LYS A 64 -2.82 -5.96 -10.80
C LYS A 64 -3.19 -6.44 -9.42
N VAL A 65 -2.35 -6.17 -8.44
CA VAL A 65 -2.62 -6.53 -7.05
C VAL A 65 -3.87 -5.82 -6.56
N LYS A 66 -3.99 -4.55 -6.85
CA LYS A 66 -5.17 -3.78 -6.45
C LYS A 66 -6.44 -4.36 -7.05
N THR A 67 -6.39 -4.72 -8.32
CA THR A 67 -7.54 -5.32 -9.01
C THR A 67 -7.93 -6.64 -8.35
N GLU A 68 -6.94 -7.46 -8.00
CA GLU A 68 -7.19 -8.73 -7.35
C GLU A 68 -7.79 -8.55 -5.96
N MET A 69 -7.28 -7.58 -5.21
CA MET A 69 -7.80 -7.27 -3.89
C MET A 69 -9.25 -6.81 -3.96
N GLN A 70 -9.56 -5.97 -4.94
CA GLN A 70 -10.92 -5.49 -5.16
C GLN A 70 -11.87 -6.64 -5.48
N LYS A 71 -11.42 -7.55 -6.35
CA LYS A 71 -12.21 -8.70 -6.73
C LYS A 71 -12.51 -9.58 -5.53
N ARG A 72 -11.51 -9.84 -4.70
CA ARG A 72 -11.69 -10.66 -3.50
C ARG A 72 -12.64 -10.00 -2.51
N ALA A 73 -12.55 -8.68 -2.37
CA ALA A 73 -13.43 -7.94 -1.49
C ALA A 73 -14.88 -8.02 -1.98
N ASP A 74 -15.09 -7.90 -3.29
CA ASP A 74 -16.41 -7.99 -3.88
C ASP A 74 -16.99 -9.39 -3.70
N GLU A 75 -16.19 -10.42 -3.91
CA GLU A 75 -16.62 -11.79 -3.71
C GLU A 75 -17.00 -12.06 -2.26
N ALA A 76 -16.20 -11.56 -1.33
CA ALA A 76 -16.47 -11.70 0.09
C ALA A 76 -17.75 -10.98 0.48
N ALA A 77 -17.97 -9.79 -0.07
CA ALA A 77 -19.18 -9.02 0.20
C ALA A 77 -20.41 -9.75 -0.32
N GLN A 78 -20.32 -10.33 -1.53
CA GLN A 78 -21.42 -11.10 -2.08
C GLN A 78 -21.72 -12.34 -1.26
N SER A 79 -20.68 -13.00 -0.81
CA SER A 79 -20.82 -14.19 0.00
C SER A 79 -21.49 -13.88 1.34
N GLN A 80 -21.18 -12.74 1.93
CA GLN A 80 -21.77 -12.31 3.19
C GLN A 80 -23.16 -11.72 3.02
N ALA A 81 -23.41 -11.13 1.89
CA ALA A 81 -24.70 -10.53 1.60
C ALA A 81 -25.73 -11.55 1.20
N ASP A 82 -25.33 -12.74 0.93
CA ASP A 82 -26.24 -13.79 0.57
C ASP A 82 -27.16 -14.03 1.75
N PRO A 83 -28.38 -13.82 1.57
CA PRO A 83 -29.19 -13.78 2.72
C PRO A 83 -29.70 -15.07 3.08
N VAL A 84 -29.28 -15.17 3.33
CA VAL A 84 -29.56 -16.07 3.80
C VAL A 84 -30.28 -15.56 4.62
N SER A 85 -30.11 -14.99 3.97
CA SER A 85 -30.17 -14.63 4.51
C SER A 85 -30.60 -13.90 4.65
N GLY A 86 -30.89 -13.75 4.36
CA GLY A 86 -30.96 -13.17 4.63
C GLY A 86 -31.30 -12.33 4.62
N GLU A 87 -31.24 -12.20 4.61
CA GLU A 87 -31.21 -11.51 4.80
C GLU A 87 -31.30 -10.63 4.80
N THR A 88 -31.51 -10.39 4.81
CA THR A 88 -31.37 -9.65 4.92
C THR A 88 -31.45 -8.88 4.95
N HIS A 89 -31.44 -8.63 4.83
CA HIS A 89 -31.23 -8.04 5.06
C HIS A 89 -31.35 -7.41 5.07
#